data_da92740ed23b2989bd2cb3c8e8950946
#
_entry.id   da92740ed23b2989bd2cb3c8e8950946
#
_cell.length_a   1.000
_cell.length_b   1.000
_cell.length_c   1.000
_cell.angle_alpha   90.00
_cell.angle_beta   90.00
_cell.angle_gamma   90.00
#
_symmetry.space_group_name_H-M   'P 1'
#
loop_
_entity.id
_entity.type
_entity.pdbx_description
1 polymer ?
#
loop_
_entity_poly.entity_id
_entity_poly.type
_entity_poly.pdbx_seq_one_letter_code
_entity_poly.pdbx_strand_id
1 'polypeptide(L)'
;LKINLRIQFVTGETKDAIAGPADLVAFEDKFNLSIANLEAEMRVTHLLWLAWKSESRQKHTALEFDAWLETVESINPTDSKK
;
A
#
# COMPACT_ATOMS: atom_id res chain seq x y z
N LEU A 1 10.32 -6.09 -9.09
CA LEU A 1 8.86 -5.96 -8.99
C LEU A 1 8.48 -4.93 -7.96
N LYS A 2 7.58 -4.07 -8.32
CA LYS A 2 7.04 -3.07 -7.41
C LYS A 2 5.61 -2.75 -7.82
N ILE A 3 4.85 -2.21 -6.86
CA ILE A 3 3.46 -1.86 -7.08
C ILE A 3 3.29 -0.39 -6.76
N ASN A 4 2.74 0.36 -7.70
CA ASN A 4 2.48 1.78 -7.53
C ASN A 4 1.06 1.98 -7.07
N LEU A 5 0.88 2.78 -6.01
CA LEU A 5 -0.42 3.01 -5.41
C LEU A 5 -0.62 4.50 -5.22
N ARG A 6 -1.83 4.98 -5.50
CA ARG A 6 -2.18 6.37 -5.21
C ARG A 6 -3.11 6.42 -4.02
N ILE A 7 -2.71 7.16 -3.01
CA ILE A 7 -3.47 7.32 -1.79
C ILE A 7 -4.15 8.69 -1.80
N GLN A 8 -5.45 8.71 -1.55
CA GLN A 8 -6.15 9.96 -1.33
C GLN A 8 -6.51 10.04 0.14
N PHE A 9 -6.07 11.10 0.80
CA PHE A 9 -6.32 11.27 2.23
C PHE A 9 -7.62 12.04 2.45
N VAL A 10 -8.17 11.90 3.64
CA VAL A 10 -9.43 12.57 3.96
C VAL A 10 -9.29 14.10 3.92
N THR A 11 -8.06 14.60 3.99
CA THR A 11 -7.82 16.03 3.86
C THR A 11 -7.92 16.53 2.43
N GLY A 12 -8.00 15.63 1.47
CA GLY A 12 -8.01 15.98 0.06
C GLY A 12 -6.66 15.86 -0.60
N GLU A 13 -5.60 15.64 0.17
CA GLU A 13 -4.27 15.47 -0.40
C GLU A 13 -4.14 14.09 -1.04
N THR A 14 -3.27 14.00 -2.03
CA THR A 14 -2.96 12.71 -2.66
C THR A 14 -1.47 12.47 -2.57
N LYS A 15 -1.10 11.20 -2.57
CA LYS A 15 0.28 10.81 -2.51
C LYS A 15 0.46 9.49 -3.23
N ASP A 16 1.55 9.37 -3.98
CA ASP A 16 1.89 8.13 -4.62
C ASP A 16 2.84 7.36 -3.73
N ALA A 17 2.50 6.10 -3.47
CA ALA A 17 3.34 5.21 -2.70
C ALA A 17 3.79 4.08 -3.61
N ILE A 18 5.03 3.67 -3.44
CA ILE A 18 5.59 2.58 -4.23
C ILE A 18 5.99 1.47 -3.28
N ALA A 19 5.31 0.32 -3.41
CA ALA A 19 5.65 -0.85 -2.62
C ALA A 19 6.77 -1.58 -3.34
N GLY A 20 7.96 -1.52 -2.80
CA GLY A 20 9.12 -2.19 -3.37
C GLY A 20 9.31 -3.59 -2.81
N PRO A 21 10.44 -4.23 -3.16
CA PRO A 21 10.65 -5.62 -2.78
C PRO A 21 10.54 -5.88 -1.28
N ALA A 22 11.05 -4.97 -0.45
CA ALA A 22 10.96 -5.17 1.00
C ALA A 22 9.52 -5.18 1.47
N ASP A 23 8.69 -4.32 0.89
CA ASP A 23 7.28 -4.26 1.26
C ASP A 23 6.54 -5.49 0.77
N LEU A 24 6.88 -5.97 -0.42
CA LEU A 24 6.23 -7.14 -0.97
C LEU A 24 6.57 -8.40 -0.20
N VAL A 25 7.82 -8.53 0.23
CA VAL A 25 8.21 -9.66 1.08
C VAL A 25 7.46 -9.62 2.40
N ALA A 26 7.36 -8.43 3.00
CA ALA A 26 6.64 -8.29 4.25
C ALA A 26 5.16 -8.63 4.06
N PHE A 27 4.60 -8.27 2.91
CA PHE A 27 3.21 -8.60 2.61
C PHE A 27 3.01 -10.12 2.54
N GLU A 28 3.88 -10.81 1.81
CA GLU A 28 3.74 -12.25 1.68
C GLU A 28 3.84 -12.94 3.03
N ASP A 29 4.70 -12.41 3.89
CA ASP A 29 4.89 -12.97 5.22
C ASP A 29 3.69 -12.70 6.11
N LYS A 30 3.15 -11.48 6.03
CA LYS A 30 2.03 -11.07 6.87
C LYS A 30 0.75 -11.83 6.52
N PHE A 31 0.46 -11.97 5.24
CA PHE A 31 -0.81 -12.52 4.79
C PHE A 31 -0.70 -13.95 4.32
N ASN A 32 0.52 -14.50 4.28
CA ASN A 32 0.75 -15.85 3.83
C ASN A 32 0.18 -16.05 2.42
N LEU A 33 0.38 -15.04 1.57
CA LEU A 33 -0.07 -15.06 0.19
C LEU A 33 1.07 -14.66 -0.72
N SER A 34 1.09 -15.20 -1.93
CA SER A 34 2.06 -14.76 -2.89
C SER A 34 1.59 -13.50 -3.59
N ILE A 35 2.52 -12.74 -4.12
CA ILE A 35 2.19 -11.52 -4.86
C ILE A 35 1.37 -11.84 -6.11
N ALA A 36 1.59 -13.02 -6.69
CA ALA A 36 0.79 -13.43 -7.84
C ALA A 36 -0.68 -13.53 -7.45
N ASN A 37 -0.97 -14.00 -6.24
CA ASN A 37 -2.35 -14.07 -5.76
C ASN A 37 -2.92 -12.69 -5.49
N LEU A 38 -2.08 -11.73 -5.11
CA LEU A 38 -2.56 -10.38 -4.92
C LEU A 38 -3.14 -9.83 -6.22
N GLU A 39 -2.46 -10.05 -7.34
CA GLU A 39 -2.96 -9.57 -8.62
C GLU A 39 -4.28 -10.22 -8.98
N ALA A 40 -4.46 -11.48 -8.60
CA ALA A 40 -5.70 -12.17 -8.91
C ALA A 40 -6.86 -11.75 -8.02
N GLU A 41 -6.56 -11.34 -6.80
CA GLU A 41 -7.60 -11.05 -5.82
C GLU A 41 -7.55 -9.63 -5.28
N MET A 42 -6.94 -8.76 -5.88
CA MET A 42 -6.77 -7.33 -5.56
C MET A 42 -7.72 -6.80 -4.48
N ARG A 43 -7.45 -7.12 -3.23
CA ARG A 43 -8.30 -6.68 -2.13
C ARG A 43 -7.86 -5.31 -1.64
N VAL A 44 -8.83 -4.48 -1.27
CA VAL A 44 -8.54 -3.15 -0.75
C VAL A 44 -7.66 -3.24 0.49
N THR A 45 -7.94 -4.19 1.37
CA THR A 45 -7.16 -4.38 2.58
C THR A 45 -5.69 -4.61 2.25
N HIS A 46 -5.43 -5.42 1.23
CA HIS A 46 -4.05 -5.72 0.83
C HIS A 46 -3.35 -4.48 0.28
N LEU A 47 -4.05 -3.73 -0.55
CA LEU A 47 -3.47 -2.52 -1.13
C LEU A 47 -3.19 -1.48 -0.06
N LEU A 48 -4.11 -1.31 0.87
CA LEU A 48 -3.93 -0.36 1.96
C LEU A 48 -2.74 -0.76 2.83
N TRP A 49 -2.62 -2.04 3.13
CA TRP A 49 -1.50 -2.48 3.96
C TRP A 49 -0.17 -2.26 3.26
N LEU A 50 -0.12 -2.54 1.97
CA LEU A 50 1.11 -2.32 1.21
C LEU A 50 1.51 -0.85 1.20
N ALA A 51 0.52 0.03 1.00
CA ALA A 51 0.79 1.47 0.98
C ALA A 51 1.29 1.92 2.35
N TRP A 52 0.62 1.47 3.42
CA TRP A 52 1.04 1.83 4.77
C TRP A 52 2.44 1.31 5.06
N LYS A 53 2.72 0.07 4.67
CA LYS A 53 4.03 -0.53 4.94
C LYS A 53 5.13 0.26 4.24
N SER A 54 4.88 0.66 3.01
CA SER A 54 5.84 1.47 2.26
C SER A 54 6.08 2.80 2.96
N GLU A 55 4.99 3.47 3.37
CA GLU A 55 5.11 4.76 4.04
C GLU A 55 5.82 4.62 5.38
N SER A 56 5.49 3.58 6.11
CA SER A 56 6.09 3.36 7.43
C SER A 56 7.57 3.03 7.30
N ARG A 57 7.91 2.18 6.34
CA ARG A 57 9.30 1.78 6.14
C ARG A 57 10.17 2.97 5.77
N GLN A 58 9.62 3.88 4.99
CA GLN A 58 10.35 5.08 4.57
C GLN A 58 10.23 6.23 5.56
N LYS A 59 9.58 5.96 6.69
CA LYS A 59 9.43 6.93 7.78
C LYS A 59 8.59 8.14 7.37
N HIS A 60 7.70 7.94 6.42
CA HIS A 60 6.76 9.00 6.06
C HIS A 60 5.59 9.05 7.03
N THR A 61 5.39 7.99 7.82
CA THR A 61 4.37 7.98 8.85
C THR A 61 4.90 7.20 10.05
N ALA A 62 4.52 7.63 11.23
CA ALA A 62 4.80 6.91 12.47
C ALA A 62 3.55 6.22 13.00
N LEU A 63 2.43 6.33 12.30
CA LEU A 63 1.18 5.74 12.74
C LEU A 63 1.19 4.24 12.51
N GLU A 64 0.47 3.52 13.37
CA GLU A 64 0.21 2.12 13.11
C GLU A 64 -0.87 1.99 12.06
N PHE A 65 -1.01 0.79 11.53
CA PHE A 65 -1.89 0.58 10.40
C PHE A 65 -3.32 1.06 10.66
N ASP A 66 -3.88 0.69 11.80
CA ASP A 66 -5.27 1.06 12.09
C ASP A 66 -5.44 2.56 12.18
N ALA A 67 -4.50 3.24 12.84
CA ALA A 67 -4.59 4.70 12.96
C ALA A 67 -4.38 5.36 11.60
N TRP A 68 -3.46 4.81 10.81
CA TRP A 68 -3.20 5.35 9.48
C TRP A 68 -4.41 5.23 8.57
N LEU A 69 -5.17 4.13 8.69
CA LEU A 69 -6.34 3.91 7.88
C LEU A 69 -7.36 5.04 8.02
N GLU A 70 -7.43 5.64 9.21
CA GLU A 70 -8.41 6.69 9.43
C GLU A 70 -8.06 7.98 8.71
N THR A 71 -6.84 8.09 8.22
CA THR A 71 -6.44 9.27 7.47
C THR A 71 -6.66 9.11 5.98
N VAL A 72 -7.03 7.92 5.52
CA VAL A 72 -7.13 7.60 4.11
C VAL A 72 -8.57 7.56 3.67
N GLU A 73 -8.88 8.24 2.58
CA GLU A 73 -10.22 8.20 2.01
C GLU A 73 -10.34 7.11 0.95
N SER A 74 -9.33 6.97 0.09
CA SER A 74 -9.40 5.97 -0.95
C SER A 74 -7.99 5.61 -1.40
N ILE A 75 -7.88 4.47 -2.06
CA ILE A 75 -6.62 4.02 -2.60
C ILE A 75 -6.87 3.33 -3.93
N ASN A 76 -5.97 3.56 -4.88
CA ASN A 76 -6.07 2.97 -6.20
C ASN A 76 -4.70 2.56 -6.68
N PRO A 77 -4.59 1.39 -7.30
CA PRO A 77 -3.33 1.06 -7.98
C PRO A 77 -3.19 1.98 -9.19
N THR A 78 -1.98 2.42 -9.43
CA THR A 78 -1.72 3.24 -10.60
C THR A 78 -0.88 2.45 -11.58
N ASP A 79 -1.13 2.68 -12.86
CA ASP A 79 -0.37 2.03 -13.91
C ASP A 79 0.68 2.99 -14.40
N SER A 80 1.93 2.70 -14.13
CA SER A 80 3.02 3.61 -14.44
C SER A 80 3.58 3.44 -15.83
N LYS A 81 3.02 2.56 -16.63
CA LYS A 81 3.52 2.42 -17.97
C LYS A 81 3.34 3.66 -18.79
N LYS A 82 3.56 3.62 -19.09
CA LYS A 82 3.48 4.50 -19.94
C LYS A 82 4.00 4.68 -20.47
#